data_e2103299c3e7e093c78c9d26c37838fe
#
_entry.id   e2103299c3e7e093c78c9d26c37838fe
#
_cell.length_a   1.000
_cell.length_b   1.000
_cell.length_c   1.000
_cell.angle_alpha   90.00
_cell.angle_beta   90.00
_cell.angle_gamma   90.00
#
_symmetry.space_group_name_H-M   'P 1'
#
loop_
_entity.id
_entity.type
_entity.pdbx_description
1 polymer ?
#
loop_
_entity_poly.entity_id
_entity_poly.type
_entity_poly.pdbx_seq_one_letter_code
_entity_poly.pdbx_strand_id
1 'polypeptide(L)'
;MKCFPLTSFTIPKETKEIGFSIISMTAVQTLNVEAGNTHFHLVDGVVYDTGNKVLYVMPMKGMTTLNVKEGCIGINGGVAWGSELQSVKLPKSLLAIGEYAFEKTAITQIDLPENLTYIGDQAFADTKLTNVIIPQNVVYMTDGAFAQCKELVSATLPSSVAMVYNHAFGYNEKFTTLTCLGSKAPSIDSYGEEYDSPFFKIKTNAVLNVPKGCTQSYKDQGWGAYFKIQEMASGVLVPKATDPASGTTVSGYKSLAFKIEFNEAVSIVKANPNVTLRKDNLLFANIFTPDQSWMVTQSADKTSINVWASDYDSYTQAYKFENDHVYFIVIPPGIVKNAAGDMNERIVIKLQGAQSTSIDQPTTATESRTVTGYYDIEGRKLSAPQQGITIVKYSDGSTQKILTK
;
A
#
# COMPACT_ATOMS: atom_id res chain seq x y z
N MET A 1 3.19 -37.28 -11.35
CA MET A 1 1.71 -37.29 -11.51
C MET A 1 1.40 -36.57 -12.81
N LYS A 2 0.84 -37.24 -13.83
CA LYS A 2 0.46 -36.56 -15.07
C LYS A 2 -0.85 -35.80 -14.77
N CYS A 3 -0.79 -34.49 -14.53
CA CYS A 3 -2.00 -33.68 -14.51
C CYS A 3 -2.58 -33.70 -15.92
N PHE A 4 -3.82 -34.17 -16.07
CA PHE A 4 -4.57 -33.97 -17.31
C PHE A 4 -4.59 -32.48 -17.60
N PRO A 5 -4.42 -32.04 -18.85
CA PRO A 5 -4.46 -30.64 -19.20
C PRO A 5 -5.86 -30.09 -18.98
N LEU A 6 -6.14 -29.58 -17.79
CA LEU A 6 -7.36 -28.85 -17.50
C LEU A 6 -7.36 -27.59 -18.37
N THR A 7 -8.22 -27.51 -19.38
CA THR A 7 -8.30 -26.38 -20.33
C THR A 7 -9.42 -25.41 -20.00
N SER A 8 -10.39 -25.83 -19.18
CA SER A 8 -11.49 -24.99 -18.71
C SER A 8 -11.74 -25.23 -17.22
N PHE A 9 -12.20 -24.20 -16.53
CA PHE A 9 -12.56 -24.27 -15.11
C PHE A 9 -13.86 -23.53 -14.85
N THR A 10 -14.80 -24.17 -14.14
CA THR A 10 -16.10 -23.58 -13.78
C THR A 10 -16.19 -23.42 -12.28
N ILE A 11 -16.49 -22.21 -11.82
CA ILE A 11 -16.83 -21.90 -10.42
C ILE A 11 -18.27 -22.36 -10.18
N PRO A 12 -18.52 -23.34 -9.28
CA PRO A 12 -19.85 -23.83 -8.99
C PRO A 12 -20.76 -22.76 -8.38
N LYS A 13 -22.06 -22.91 -8.56
CA LYS A 13 -23.09 -21.99 -8.06
C LYS A 13 -23.00 -21.75 -6.55
N GLU A 14 -22.71 -22.79 -5.77
CA GLU A 14 -22.69 -22.73 -4.31
C GLU A 14 -21.34 -22.26 -3.72
N THR A 15 -20.36 -21.94 -4.57
CA THR A 15 -19.06 -21.44 -4.13
C THR A 15 -19.21 -20.05 -3.52
N LYS A 16 -18.78 -19.92 -2.26
CA LYS A 16 -18.83 -18.65 -1.49
C LYS A 16 -17.45 -18.04 -1.31
N GLU A 17 -16.41 -18.86 -1.37
CA GLU A 17 -15.03 -18.44 -1.16
C GLU A 17 -14.14 -19.10 -2.21
N ILE A 18 -13.17 -18.35 -2.69
CA ILE A 18 -12.11 -18.84 -3.58
C ILE A 18 -10.78 -18.58 -2.85
N GLY A 19 -10.09 -19.67 -2.56
CA GLY A 19 -8.80 -19.64 -1.91
C GLY A 19 -7.67 -19.21 -2.85
N PHE A 20 -6.48 -19.35 -2.34
CA PHE A 20 -5.24 -19.04 -3.04
C PHE A 20 -5.02 -19.99 -4.23
N SER A 21 -4.68 -19.42 -5.40
CA SER A 21 -3.99 -20.15 -6.49
C SER A 21 -4.70 -21.38 -7.04
N ILE A 22 -6.04 -21.41 -7.05
CA ILE A 22 -6.82 -22.64 -7.36
C ILE A 22 -6.55 -23.26 -8.73
N ILE A 23 -6.08 -22.50 -9.72
CA ILE A 23 -5.77 -22.97 -11.08
C ILE A 23 -4.36 -22.59 -11.55
N SER A 24 -3.50 -22.14 -10.66
CA SER A 24 -2.14 -21.73 -11.03
C SER A 24 -1.35 -22.86 -11.65
N MET A 25 -0.49 -22.51 -12.60
CA MET A 25 0.37 -23.44 -13.34
C MET A 25 -0.41 -24.54 -14.11
N THR A 26 -1.70 -24.35 -14.38
CA THR A 26 -2.52 -25.23 -15.20
C THR A 26 -2.53 -24.78 -16.66
N ALA A 27 -3.24 -25.52 -17.53
CA ALA A 27 -3.46 -25.15 -18.92
C ALA A 27 -4.81 -24.48 -19.15
N VAL A 28 -5.47 -23.96 -18.09
CA VAL A 28 -6.80 -23.32 -18.19
C VAL A 28 -6.75 -22.10 -19.09
N GLN A 29 -7.59 -22.13 -20.12
CA GLN A 29 -7.80 -21.05 -21.09
C GLN A 29 -9.15 -20.37 -20.91
N THR A 30 -10.14 -21.08 -20.35
CA THR A 30 -11.50 -20.60 -20.22
C THR A 30 -12.00 -20.75 -18.81
N LEU A 31 -12.55 -19.66 -18.28
CA LEU A 31 -13.24 -19.64 -16.99
C LEU A 31 -14.74 -19.50 -17.19
N ASN A 32 -15.51 -20.15 -16.33
CA ASN A 32 -16.95 -20.01 -16.24
C ASN A 32 -17.35 -19.82 -14.78
N VAL A 33 -18.48 -19.15 -14.56
CA VAL A 33 -19.17 -19.09 -13.28
C VAL A 33 -20.57 -19.61 -13.51
N GLU A 34 -20.97 -20.62 -12.73
CA GLU A 34 -22.26 -21.25 -12.88
C GLU A 34 -23.41 -20.25 -12.61
N ALA A 35 -24.46 -20.31 -13.43
CA ALA A 35 -25.60 -19.41 -13.31
C ALA A 35 -26.23 -19.49 -11.93
N GLY A 36 -26.49 -18.32 -11.31
CA GLY A 36 -27.02 -18.20 -9.97
C GLY A 36 -25.98 -18.21 -8.85
N ASN A 37 -24.69 -18.18 -9.13
CA ASN A 37 -23.69 -17.85 -8.13
C ASN A 37 -23.91 -16.39 -7.69
N THR A 38 -23.99 -16.18 -6.37
CA THR A 38 -24.27 -14.86 -5.76
C THR A 38 -23.03 -14.14 -5.24
N HIS A 39 -21.86 -14.79 -5.29
CA HIS A 39 -20.60 -14.27 -4.74
C HIS A 39 -19.60 -13.89 -5.82
N PHE A 40 -19.63 -14.59 -6.96
CA PHE A 40 -18.68 -14.40 -8.05
C PHE A 40 -19.36 -14.24 -9.39
N HIS A 41 -18.73 -13.52 -10.30
CA HIS A 41 -19.15 -13.40 -11.67
C HIS A 41 -17.96 -13.23 -12.61
N LEU A 42 -18.18 -13.52 -13.88
CA LEU A 42 -17.18 -13.41 -14.91
C LEU A 42 -17.28 -12.03 -15.58
N VAL A 43 -16.15 -11.33 -15.67
CA VAL A 43 -16.02 -10.06 -16.39
C VAL A 43 -14.77 -10.12 -17.26
N ASP A 44 -14.91 -9.89 -18.55
CA ASP A 44 -13.81 -9.89 -19.51
C ASP A 44 -12.91 -11.15 -19.42
N GLY A 45 -13.55 -12.31 -19.16
CA GLY A 45 -12.86 -13.60 -19.06
C GLY A 45 -12.16 -13.88 -17.73
N VAL A 46 -12.28 -13.01 -16.74
CA VAL A 46 -11.72 -13.19 -15.40
C VAL A 46 -12.80 -13.13 -14.32
N VAL A 47 -12.54 -13.72 -13.15
CA VAL A 47 -13.52 -13.86 -12.07
C VAL A 47 -13.28 -12.79 -11.01
N TYR A 48 -14.32 -12.03 -10.74
CA TYR A 48 -14.40 -11.06 -9.64
C TYR A 48 -15.45 -11.48 -8.62
N ASP A 49 -15.39 -10.90 -7.43
CA ASP A 49 -16.55 -10.85 -6.54
C ASP A 49 -17.70 -10.04 -7.17
N THR A 50 -18.92 -10.21 -6.70
CA THR A 50 -20.11 -9.54 -7.25
C THR A 50 -20.06 -8.01 -7.17
N GLY A 51 -19.22 -7.45 -6.28
CA GLY A 51 -18.98 -6.02 -6.17
C GLY A 51 -17.86 -5.47 -7.08
N ASN A 52 -17.19 -6.31 -7.86
CA ASN A 52 -15.95 -6.01 -8.60
C ASN A 52 -14.84 -5.41 -7.72
N LYS A 53 -14.83 -5.76 -6.44
CA LYS A 53 -13.85 -5.22 -5.48
C LYS A 53 -12.57 -6.03 -5.45
N VAL A 54 -12.64 -7.35 -5.69
CA VAL A 54 -11.47 -8.22 -5.70
C VAL A 54 -11.45 -9.09 -6.96
N LEU A 55 -10.29 -9.14 -7.62
CA LEU A 55 -10.00 -10.08 -8.71
C LEU A 55 -9.51 -11.39 -8.11
N TYR A 56 -10.21 -12.48 -8.36
CA TYR A 56 -9.94 -13.79 -7.77
C TYR A 56 -9.22 -14.78 -8.68
N VAL A 57 -9.61 -14.86 -9.94
CA VAL A 57 -9.09 -15.89 -10.86
C VAL A 57 -9.00 -15.34 -12.28
N MET A 58 -7.92 -15.65 -12.98
CA MET A 58 -7.76 -15.39 -14.42
C MET A 58 -7.31 -16.66 -15.16
N PRO A 59 -7.54 -16.75 -16.47
CA PRO A 59 -7.01 -17.85 -17.28
C PRO A 59 -5.48 -17.91 -17.23
N MET A 60 -4.92 -19.11 -17.12
CA MET A 60 -3.47 -19.31 -17.09
C MET A 60 -2.83 -19.30 -18.47
N LYS A 61 -3.63 -19.60 -19.52
CA LYS A 61 -3.19 -19.66 -20.91
C LYS A 61 -4.10 -18.82 -21.81
N GLY A 62 -3.52 -18.30 -22.89
CA GLY A 62 -4.24 -17.52 -23.88
C GLY A 62 -4.49 -16.06 -23.51
N MET A 63 -4.31 -15.66 -22.24
CA MET A 63 -4.43 -14.27 -21.80
C MET A 63 -3.03 -13.69 -21.55
N THR A 64 -2.58 -12.82 -22.46
CA THR A 64 -1.28 -12.16 -22.35
C THR A 64 -1.36 -10.74 -21.81
N THR A 65 -2.56 -10.17 -21.77
CA THR A 65 -2.83 -8.82 -21.27
C THR A 65 -4.03 -8.85 -20.32
N LEU A 66 -3.90 -8.25 -19.15
CA LEU A 66 -4.96 -8.12 -18.15
C LEU A 66 -5.25 -6.64 -17.89
N ASN A 67 -6.49 -6.22 -18.06
CA ASN A 67 -6.97 -4.91 -17.63
C ASN A 67 -7.84 -5.11 -16.37
N VAL A 68 -7.27 -4.85 -15.20
CA VAL A 68 -8.03 -4.93 -13.95
C VAL A 68 -9.06 -3.80 -13.89
N LYS A 69 -10.29 -4.13 -13.53
CA LYS A 69 -11.43 -3.21 -13.61
C LYS A 69 -11.29 -2.04 -12.62
N GLU A 70 -11.65 -0.83 -13.06
CA GLU A 70 -11.70 0.33 -12.17
C GLU A 70 -12.73 0.11 -11.05
N GLY A 71 -12.38 0.52 -9.83
CA GLY A 71 -13.14 0.20 -8.62
C GLY A 71 -12.68 -1.07 -7.91
N CYS A 72 -11.85 -1.91 -8.54
CA CYS A 72 -11.20 -3.05 -7.89
C CYS A 72 -10.18 -2.53 -6.86
N ILE A 73 -10.21 -3.07 -5.64
CA ILE A 73 -9.35 -2.67 -4.52
C ILE A 73 -8.35 -3.76 -4.12
N GLY A 74 -8.53 -4.99 -4.58
CA GLY A 74 -7.66 -6.11 -4.24
C GLY A 74 -7.47 -7.10 -5.40
N ILE A 75 -6.30 -7.69 -5.45
CA ILE A 75 -5.95 -8.81 -6.33
C ILE A 75 -5.60 -9.98 -5.43
N ASN A 76 -6.30 -11.11 -5.62
CA ASN A 76 -6.10 -12.31 -4.81
C ASN A 76 -4.70 -12.90 -5.00
N GLY A 77 -4.23 -13.66 -4.02
CA GLY A 77 -2.96 -14.34 -4.10
C GLY A 77 -2.91 -15.39 -5.20
N GLY A 78 -1.77 -15.48 -5.89
CA GLY A 78 -1.53 -16.44 -6.97
C GLY A 78 -2.42 -16.30 -8.20
N VAL A 79 -3.10 -15.18 -8.38
CA VAL A 79 -4.11 -14.99 -9.45
C VAL A 79 -3.57 -15.26 -10.85
N ALA A 80 -2.31 -14.87 -11.10
CA ALA A 80 -1.64 -15.05 -12.39
C ALA A 80 -0.37 -15.92 -12.29
N TRP A 81 -0.17 -16.61 -11.19
CA TRP A 81 1.06 -17.38 -10.91
C TRP A 81 1.37 -18.40 -12.01
N GLY A 82 2.48 -18.16 -12.73
CA GLY A 82 2.93 -19.01 -13.83
C GLY A 82 2.07 -18.93 -15.09
N SER A 83 1.25 -17.88 -15.24
CA SER A 83 0.46 -17.64 -16.45
C SER A 83 1.30 -17.06 -17.60
N GLU A 84 0.70 -16.92 -18.77
CA GLU A 84 1.32 -16.31 -19.95
C GLU A 84 1.25 -14.76 -19.97
N LEU A 85 0.90 -14.15 -18.85
CA LEU A 85 0.69 -12.70 -18.74
C LEU A 85 1.97 -11.92 -19.04
N GLN A 86 1.88 -10.95 -19.97
CA GLN A 86 3.00 -10.10 -20.39
C GLN A 86 2.80 -8.65 -19.97
N SER A 87 1.55 -8.22 -19.83
CA SER A 87 1.22 -6.88 -19.39
C SER A 87 -0.03 -6.86 -18.50
N VAL A 88 -0.04 -5.96 -17.53
CA VAL A 88 -1.20 -5.72 -16.67
C VAL A 88 -1.41 -4.23 -16.50
N LYS A 89 -2.65 -3.78 -16.62
CA LYS A 89 -3.09 -2.44 -16.27
C LYS A 89 -3.84 -2.49 -14.96
N LEU A 90 -3.31 -1.82 -13.94
CA LEU A 90 -3.88 -1.74 -12.60
C LEU A 90 -4.76 -0.49 -12.47
N PRO A 91 -5.91 -0.57 -11.77
CA PRO A 91 -6.79 0.58 -11.54
C PRO A 91 -6.22 1.50 -10.45
N LYS A 92 -6.57 2.78 -10.51
CA LYS A 92 -6.18 3.74 -9.46
C LYS A 92 -6.77 3.42 -8.08
N SER A 93 -7.87 2.68 -8.05
CA SER A 93 -8.56 2.24 -6.82
C SER A 93 -7.83 1.12 -6.07
N LEU A 94 -6.83 0.46 -6.67
CA LEU A 94 -6.19 -0.72 -6.09
C LEU A 94 -5.41 -0.38 -4.81
N LEU A 95 -5.67 -1.16 -3.75
CA LEU A 95 -5.04 -1.01 -2.44
C LEU A 95 -4.07 -2.15 -2.12
N ALA A 96 -4.34 -3.35 -2.63
CA ALA A 96 -3.56 -4.54 -2.28
C ALA A 96 -3.36 -5.48 -3.46
N ILE A 97 -2.16 -6.03 -3.56
CA ILE A 97 -1.79 -7.15 -4.44
C ILE A 97 -1.38 -8.30 -3.54
N GLY A 98 -2.03 -9.46 -3.71
CA GLY A 98 -1.82 -10.64 -2.88
C GLY A 98 -0.48 -11.33 -3.15
N GLU A 99 -0.14 -12.28 -2.27
CA GLU A 99 1.07 -13.09 -2.35
C GLU A 99 1.13 -13.86 -3.67
N TYR A 100 2.31 -13.95 -4.30
CA TYR A 100 2.55 -14.67 -5.56
C TYR A 100 1.65 -14.22 -6.73
N ALA A 101 0.93 -13.10 -6.63
CA ALA A 101 -0.13 -12.72 -7.58
C ALA A 101 0.33 -12.74 -9.05
N PHE A 102 1.54 -12.28 -9.31
CA PHE A 102 2.14 -12.22 -10.66
C PHE A 102 3.46 -12.99 -10.75
N GLU A 103 3.76 -13.86 -9.78
CA GLU A 103 4.99 -14.66 -9.80
C GLU A 103 5.09 -15.51 -11.07
N LYS A 104 6.29 -15.61 -11.63
CA LYS A 104 6.60 -16.39 -12.85
C LYS A 104 5.77 -15.97 -14.07
N THR A 105 5.46 -14.68 -14.19
CA THR A 105 4.85 -14.11 -15.40
C THR A 105 5.90 -13.44 -16.30
N ALA A 106 5.50 -13.13 -17.52
CA ALA A 106 6.39 -12.45 -18.47
C ALA A 106 6.24 -10.92 -18.48
N ILE A 107 5.73 -10.33 -17.38
CA ILE A 107 5.54 -8.88 -17.25
C ILE A 107 6.91 -8.18 -17.28
N THR A 108 7.05 -7.20 -18.19
CA THR A 108 8.29 -6.43 -18.38
C THR A 108 8.26 -5.04 -17.74
N GLN A 109 7.06 -4.50 -17.54
CA GLN A 109 6.81 -3.19 -16.94
C GLN A 109 5.54 -3.22 -16.10
N ILE A 110 5.49 -2.42 -15.05
CA ILE A 110 4.33 -2.28 -14.17
C ILE A 110 4.22 -0.84 -13.66
N ASP A 111 3.04 -0.27 -13.81
CA ASP A 111 2.68 1.01 -13.19
C ASP A 111 1.87 0.71 -11.92
N LEU A 112 2.53 0.74 -10.77
CA LEU A 112 1.90 0.53 -9.47
C LEU A 112 1.12 1.79 -9.08
N PRO A 113 -0.20 1.70 -8.79
CA PRO A 113 -1.02 2.87 -8.52
C PRO A 113 -0.69 3.51 -7.16
N GLU A 114 -0.81 4.84 -7.08
CA GLU A 114 -0.47 5.63 -5.89
C GLU A 114 -1.24 5.23 -4.62
N ASN A 115 -2.43 4.65 -4.76
CA ASN A 115 -3.22 4.19 -3.63
C ASN A 115 -2.78 2.83 -3.07
N LEU A 116 -1.87 2.14 -3.76
CA LEU A 116 -1.40 0.82 -3.33
C LEU A 116 -0.69 0.93 -1.98
N THR A 117 -1.09 0.10 -1.02
CA THR A 117 -0.56 0.07 0.34
C THR A 117 0.14 -1.24 0.67
N TYR A 118 -0.19 -2.31 -0.06
CA TYR A 118 0.33 -3.64 0.18
C TYR A 118 0.71 -4.36 -1.11
N ILE A 119 1.90 -4.91 -1.12
CA ILE A 119 2.43 -5.83 -2.12
C ILE A 119 2.81 -7.09 -1.34
N GLY A 120 2.16 -8.22 -1.65
CA GLY A 120 2.33 -9.47 -0.94
C GLY A 120 3.68 -10.15 -1.21
N ASP A 121 3.99 -11.17 -0.41
CA ASP A 121 5.22 -11.93 -0.53
C ASP A 121 5.30 -12.54 -1.93
N GLN A 122 6.47 -12.41 -2.55
CA GLN A 122 6.79 -12.92 -3.89
C GLN A 122 5.80 -12.46 -4.98
N ALA A 123 5.05 -11.36 -4.77
CA ALA A 123 3.99 -10.91 -5.68
C ALA A 123 4.47 -10.72 -7.13
N PHE A 124 5.70 -10.32 -7.35
CA PHE A 124 6.33 -10.12 -8.66
C PHE A 124 7.61 -10.94 -8.84
N ALA A 125 7.82 -11.99 -8.04
CA ALA A 125 9.03 -12.80 -8.15
C ALA A 125 9.10 -13.51 -9.50
N ASP A 126 10.31 -13.70 -10.01
CA ASP A 126 10.60 -14.36 -11.30
C ASP A 126 9.83 -13.77 -12.50
N THR A 127 9.60 -12.44 -12.47
CA THR A 127 9.07 -11.67 -13.61
C THR A 127 10.20 -11.15 -14.51
N LYS A 128 9.83 -10.52 -15.63
CA LYS A 128 10.79 -9.88 -16.55
C LYS A 128 10.86 -8.35 -16.35
N LEU A 129 10.47 -7.84 -15.20
CA LEU A 129 10.54 -6.42 -14.88
C LEU A 129 11.97 -5.90 -15.03
N THR A 130 12.12 -4.73 -15.63
CA THR A 130 13.42 -4.06 -15.82
C THR A 130 13.65 -2.97 -14.79
N ASN A 131 12.60 -2.35 -14.32
CA ASN A 131 12.61 -1.35 -13.25
C ASN A 131 11.28 -1.39 -12.47
N VAL A 132 11.30 -0.82 -11.27
CA VAL A 132 10.07 -0.64 -10.49
C VAL A 132 10.17 0.62 -9.65
N ILE A 133 9.06 1.35 -9.57
CA ILE A 133 8.87 2.50 -8.67
C ILE A 133 7.79 2.09 -7.66
N ILE A 134 8.18 2.06 -6.39
CA ILE A 134 7.27 1.70 -5.31
C ILE A 134 6.44 2.92 -4.90
N PRO A 135 5.10 2.81 -4.81
CA PRO A 135 4.22 3.93 -4.48
C PRO A 135 4.38 4.41 -3.03
N GLN A 136 4.05 5.68 -2.81
CA GLN A 136 4.24 6.39 -1.54
C GLN A 136 3.41 5.87 -0.35
N ASN A 137 2.50 4.94 -0.57
CA ASN A 137 1.68 4.38 0.50
C ASN A 137 2.13 2.99 0.94
N VAL A 138 3.10 2.40 0.25
CA VAL A 138 3.74 1.14 0.64
C VAL A 138 4.71 1.41 1.78
N VAL A 139 4.56 0.67 2.87
CA VAL A 139 5.37 0.84 4.10
C VAL A 139 6.39 -0.29 4.25
N TYR A 140 6.09 -1.45 3.72
CA TYR A 140 6.93 -2.64 3.83
C TYR A 140 7.23 -3.22 2.46
N MET A 141 8.50 -3.51 2.21
CA MET A 141 8.93 -4.36 1.10
C MET A 141 8.93 -5.79 1.61
N THR A 142 7.89 -6.55 1.27
CA THR A 142 7.64 -7.90 1.78
C THR A 142 8.65 -8.92 1.26
N ASP A 143 8.64 -10.13 1.84
CA ASP A 143 9.58 -11.19 1.49
C ASP A 143 9.51 -11.52 0.00
N GLY A 144 10.65 -11.49 -0.66
CA GLY A 144 10.80 -11.85 -2.07
C GLY A 144 9.94 -11.07 -3.06
N ALA A 145 9.33 -9.94 -2.67
CA ALA A 145 8.34 -9.23 -3.51
C ALA A 145 8.78 -9.03 -4.97
N PHE A 146 10.06 -8.78 -5.20
CA PHE A 146 10.70 -8.63 -6.52
C PHE A 146 11.94 -9.54 -6.66
N ALA A 147 11.93 -10.70 -6.03
CA ALA A 147 13.03 -11.65 -6.12
C ALA A 147 13.12 -12.29 -7.50
N GLN A 148 14.34 -12.72 -7.89
CA GLN A 148 14.56 -13.50 -9.12
C GLN A 148 14.13 -12.80 -10.42
N CYS A 149 13.88 -11.50 -10.40
CA CYS A 149 13.61 -10.71 -11.60
C CYS A 149 14.93 -10.48 -12.36
N LYS A 150 15.34 -11.45 -13.18
CA LYS A 150 16.67 -11.49 -13.82
C LYS A 150 16.97 -10.30 -14.72
N GLU A 151 15.94 -9.57 -15.15
CA GLU A 151 16.07 -8.38 -15.99
C GLU A 151 16.02 -7.08 -15.16
N LEU A 152 15.77 -7.14 -13.84
CA LEU A 152 15.62 -5.96 -13.00
C LEU A 152 16.97 -5.25 -12.81
N VAL A 153 17.02 -4.00 -13.25
CA VAL A 153 18.21 -3.13 -13.21
C VAL A 153 18.12 -2.13 -12.07
N SER A 154 16.92 -1.61 -11.81
CA SER A 154 16.75 -0.54 -10.82
C SER A 154 15.41 -0.60 -10.10
N ALA A 155 15.42 -0.04 -8.88
CA ALA A 155 14.19 0.20 -8.11
C ALA A 155 14.24 1.57 -7.43
N THR A 156 13.07 2.15 -7.16
CA THR A 156 12.93 3.35 -6.35
C THR A 156 12.02 3.08 -5.18
N LEU A 157 12.52 3.31 -3.96
CA LEU A 157 11.77 3.22 -2.72
C LEU A 157 11.37 4.62 -2.25
N PRO A 158 10.10 4.84 -1.93
CA PRO A 158 9.61 6.08 -1.36
C PRO A 158 10.07 6.25 0.10
N SER A 159 9.92 7.47 0.63
CA SER A 159 10.22 7.78 2.03
C SER A 159 9.30 7.07 3.04
N SER A 160 8.19 6.48 2.58
CA SER A 160 7.25 5.73 3.42
C SER A 160 7.75 4.35 3.82
N VAL A 161 8.68 3.76 3.07
CA VAL A 161 9.18 2.41 3.35
C VAL A 161 9.95 2.43 4.67
N ALA A 162 9.45 1.67 5.64
CA ALA A 162 10.04 1.57 6.97
C ALA A 162 10.93 0.33 7.12
N MET A 163 10.66 -0.72 6.35
CA MET A 163 11.40 -1.99 6.43
C MET A 163 11.45 -2.69 5.08
N VAL A 164 12.59 -3.33 4.80
CA VAL A 164 12.81 -4.19 3.64
C VAL A 164 13.08 -5.60 4.16
N TYR A 165 12.14 -6.51 3.88
CA TYR A 165 12.20 -7.91 4.33
C TYR A 165 13.09 -8.77 3.44
N ASN A 166 13.32 -10.01 3.87
CA ASN A 166 14.18 -10.98 3.22
C ASN A 166 13.90 -11.08 1.72
N HIS A 167 14.96 -11.21 0.96
CA HIS A 167 14.91 -11.42 -0.50
C HIS A 167 14.04 -10.42 -1.28
N ALA A 168 13.56 -9.32 -0.68
CA ALA A 168 12.67 -8.38 -1.36
C ALA A 168 13.16 -8.00 -2.78
N PHE A 169 14.47 -7.91 -2.96
CA PHE A 169 15.14 -7.73 -4.26
C PHE A 169 16.24 -8.79 -4.50
N GLY A 170 16.16 -9.93 -3.82
CA GLY A 170 17.19 -10.97 -3.90
C GLY A 170 17.25 -11.64 -5.28
N TYR A 171 18.40 -12.23 -5.60
CA TYR A 171 18.65 -12.97 -6.84
C TYR A 171 18.49 -12.18 -8.14
N ASN A 172 18.65 -10.85 -8.08
CA ASN A 172 18.60 -9.94 -9.22
C ASN A 172 20.01 -9.59 -9.72
N GLU A 173 20.61 -10.46 -10.51
CA GLU A 173 22.02 -10.35 -10.92
C GLU A 173 22.33 -9.12 -11.78
N LYS A 174 21.30 -8.52 -12.43
CA LYS A 174 21.43 -7.27 -13.21
C LYS A 174 21.16 -6.01 -12.38
N PHE A 175 20.77 -6.15 -11.10
CA PHE A 175 20.41 -5.03 -10.26
C PHE A 175 21.63 -4.15 -9.95
N THR A 176 21.61 -2.91 -10.44
CA THR A 176 22.74 -1.99 -10.32
C THR A 176 22.43 -0.75 -9.50
N THR A 177 21.17 -0.40 -9.38
CA THR A 177 20.80 0.90 -8.82
C THR A 177 19.54 0.79 -7.95
N LEU A 178 19.67 1.17 -6.70
CA LEU A 178 18.55 1.44 -5.82
C LEU A 178 18.52 2.92 -5.49
N THR A 179 17.36 3.56 -5.60
CA THR A 179 17.15 4.94 -5.16
C THR A 179 16.20 4.94 -3.98
N CYS A 180 16.64 5.45 -2.84
CA CYS A 180 15.81 5.65 -1.66
C CYS A 180 15.54 7.15 -1.50
N LEU A 181 14.26 7.52 -1.43
CA LEU A 181 13.85 8.93 -1.33
C LEU A 181 13.71 9.42 0.11
N GLY A 182 13.87 8.54 1.11
CA GLY A 182 13.74 8.85 2.52
C GLY A 182 14.99 9.46 3.13
N SER A 183 14.84 10.47 4.00
CA SER A 183 15.92 11.00 4.84
C SER A 183 16.36 10.02 5.92
N LYS A 184 15.47 9.12 6.31
CA LYS A 184 15.76 7.99 7.21
C LYS A 184 15.82 6.70 6.39
N ALA A 185 16.88 5.94 6.62
CA ALA A 185 17.02 4.63 6.01
C ALA A 185 15.96 3.66 6.54
N PRO A 186 15.30 2.88 5.69
CA PRO A 186 14.51 1.74 6.13
C PRO A 186 15.36 0.76 6.94
N SER A 187 14.74 0.06 7.89
CA SER A 187 15.36 -1.09 8.54
C SER A 187 15.50 -2.24 7.54
N ILE A 188 16.58 -2.99 7.65
CA ILE A 188 16.80 -4.21 6.89
C ILE A 188 16.49 -5.40 7.81
N ASP A 189 15.54 -6.24 7.39
CA ASP A 189 15.29 -7.50 8.07
C ASP A 189 16.27 -8.54 7.52
N SER A 190 17.14 -9.02 8.41
CA SER A 190 18.02 -10.14 8.13
C SER A 190 18.05 -11.02 9.38
N TYR A 191 17.64 -12.26 9.28
CA TYR A 191 17.69 -13.22 10.39
C TYR A 191 19.12 -13.63 10.79
N GLY A 192 20.13 -12.85 10.37
CA GLY A 192 21.53 -13.06 10.71
C GLY A 192 22.26 -14.06 9.83
N GLU A 193 21.61 -14.67 8.88
CA GLU A 193 22.21 -15.55 7.88
C GLU A 193 22.54 -14.76 6.60
N GLU A 194 23.70 -14.99 6.01
CA GLU A 194 24.11 -14.35 4.77
C GLU A 194 23.09 -14.58 3.64
N TYR A 195 22.38 -15.71 3.69
CA TYR A 195 21.39 -16.12 2.70
C TYR A 195 20.03 -15.42 2.83
N ASP A 196 19.76 -14.77 3.96
CA ASP A 196 18.46 -14.16 4.28
C ASP A 196 18.43 -12.65 4.05
N SER A 197 19.37 -12.12 3.29
CA SER A 197 19.44 -10.71 2.99
C SER A 197 18.39 -10.29 1.96
N PRO A 198 17.74 -9.10 2.11
CA PRO A 198 16.89 -8.52 1.07
C PRO A 198 17.55 -8.36 -0.29
N PHE A 199 18.87 -8.29 -0.32
CA PHE A 199 19.69 -8.03 -1.50
C PHE A 199 20.64 -9.21 -1.84
N PHE A 200 20.28 -10.41 -1.42
CA PHE A 200 21.10 -11.59 -1.70
C PHE A 200 21.30 -11.79 -3.21
N LYS A 201 22.54 -12.01 -3.64
CA LYS A 201 22.89 -12.19 -5.06
C LYS A 201 22.48 -11.05 -6.01
N ILE A 202 22.50 -9.83 -5.53
CA ILE A 202 22.51 -8.68 -6.45
C ILE A 202 23.93 -8.46 -7.02
N LYS A 203 24.03 -7.58 -8.02
CA LYS A 203 25.33 -7.26 -8.62
C LYS A 203 26.28 -6.65 -7.59
N THR A 204 27.50 -7.15 -7.53
CA THR A 204 28.59 -6.54 -6.76
C THR A 204 28.80 -5.09 -7.21
N ASN A 205 28.94 -4.16 -6.27
CA ASN A 205 29.04 -2.71 -6.50
C ASN A 205 27.77 -2.03 -7.02
N ALA A 206 26.59 -2.57 -6.75
CA ALA A 206 25.35 -1.82 -6.94
C ALA A 206 25.38 -0.50 -6.17
N VAL A 207 24.78 0.55 -6.76
CA VAL A 207 24.75 1.90 -6.19
C VAL A 207 23.44 2.14 -5.46
N LEU A 208 23.53 2.69 -4.25
CA LEU A 208 22.41 3.22 -3.53
C LEU A 208 22.43 4.74 -3.60
N ASN A 209 21.47 5.33 -4.29
CA ASN A 209 21.26 6.77 -4.28
C ASN A 209 20.41 7.16 -3.07
N VAL A 210 20.91 8.07 -2.25
CA VAL A 210 20.21 8.59 -1.07
C VAL A 210 20.14 10.12 -1.13
N PRO A 211 19.20 10.77 -0.43
CA PRO A 211 19.14 12.22 -0.37
C PRO A 211 20.42 12.80 0.23
N LYS A 212 20.79 14.00 -0.22
CA LYS A 212 21.95 14.73 0.26
C LYS A 212 21.94 14.88 1.79
N GLY A 213 23.07 14.58 2.42
CA GLY A 213 23.23 14.62 3.88
C GLY A 213 22.69 13.39 4.61
N CYS A 214 22.15 12.38 3.91
CA CYS A 214 21.53 11.22 4.55
C CYS A 214 22.43 9.98 4.60
N THR A 215 23.63 10.03 4.04
CA THR A 215 24.57 8.87 3.95
C THR A 215 24.76 8.17 5.29
N GLN A 216 24.88 8.92 6.39
CA GLN A 216 25.13 8.33 7.71
C GLN A 216 23.94 7.47 8.20
N SER A 217 22.70 7.94 8.01
CA SER A 217 21.50 7.19 8.36
C SER A 217 21.46 5.80 7.68
N TYR A 218 21.86 5.74 6.42
CA TYR A 218 21.90 4.48 5.67
C TYR A 218 23.07 3.58 6.09
N LYS A 219 24.23 4.15 6.40
CA LYS A 219 25.36 3.38 6.96
C LYS A 219 25.03 2.75 8.31
N ASP A 220 24.40 3.51 9.19
CA ASP A 220 24.02 3.06 10.54
C ASP A 220 23.01 1.91 10.51
N GLN A 221 22.19 1.83 9.46
CA GLN A 221 21.26 0.73 9.21
C GLN A 221 21.86 -0.43 8.39
N GLY A 222 23.17 -0.44 8.15
CA GLY A 222 23.86 -1.56 7.50
C GLY A 222 23.80 -1.59 5.96
N TRP A 223 23.22 -0.58 5.31
CA TRP A 223 23.06 -0.56 3.84
C TRP A 223 24.39 -0.57 3.07
N GLY A 224 25.46 -0.10 3.71
CA GLY A 224 26.82 -0.11 3.13
C GLY A 224 27.40 -1.51 2.91
N ALA A 225 26.83 -2.55 3.51
CA ALA A 225 27.23 -3.94 3.26
C ALA A 225 26.81 -4.43 1.87
N TYR A 226 25.76 -3.84 1.29
CA TYR A 226 25.18 -4.27 0.01
C TYR A 226 25.46 -3.30 -1.12
N PHE A 227 25.63 -2.00 -0.81
CA PHE A 227 25.69 -0.95 -1.81
C PHE A 227 26.85 0.02 -1.61
N LYS A 228 27.33 0.55 -2.72
CA LYS A 228 28.09 1.80 -2.71
C LYS A 228 27.10 2.96 -2.54
N ILE A 229 27.08 3.60 -1.36
CA ILE A 229 26.17 4.71 -1.08
C ILE A 229 26.67 5.98 -1.76
N GLN A 230 25.77 6.66 -2.50
CA GLN A 230 26.01 7.89 -3.22
C GLN A 230 24.91 8.89 -2.90
N GLU A 231 25.28 10.12 -2.57
CA GLU A 231 24.29 11.18 -2.38
C GLU A 231 23.81 11.74 -3.71
N MET A 232 22.51 11.97 -3.79
CA MET A 232 21.89 12.71 -4.88
C MET A 232 22.28 14.19 -4.78
N ALA A 233 22.22 14.91 -5.90
CA ALA A 233 22.53 16.34 -5.93
C ALA A 233 21.56 17.18 -5.08
N SER A 234 20.29 16.77 -5.04
CA SER A 234 19.24 17.38 -4.20
C SER A 234 19.14 16.70 -2.85
N GLY A 235 18.92 17.50 -1.80
CA GLY A 235 18.56 17.03 -0.46
C GLY A 235 17.06 16.81 -0.32
N VAL A 236 16.62 16.72 0.92
CA VAL A 236 15.22 16.56 1.30
C VAL A 236 14.79 17.73 2.17
N LEU A 237 13.66 18.31 1.81
CA LEU A 237 13.00 19.33 2.58
C LEU A 237 12.13 18.68 3.65
N VAL A 238 12.59 18.73 4.91
CA VAL A 238 11.84 18.22 6.06
C VAL A 238 11.06 19.38 6.70
N PRO A 239 9.75 19.23 6.96
CA PRO A 239 8.99 20.25 7.65
C PRO A 239 9.51 20.45 9.09
N LYS A 240 9.60 21.71 9.51
CA LYS A 240 9.90 22.09 10.89
C LYS A 240 8.73 21.80 11.82
N ALA A 241 7.53 22.13 11.36
CA ALA A 241 6.29 21.96 12.12
C ALA A 241 5.08 21.85 11.19
N THR A 242 4.00 21.28 11.70
CA THR A 242 2.67 21.29 11.07
C THR A 242 1.64 21.80 12.06
N ASP A 243 0.62 22.51 11.58
CA ASP A 243 -0.55 22.91 12.34
C ASP A 243 -1.81 22.57 11.54
N PRO A 244 -2.69 21.69 12.02
CA PRO A 244 -2.60 21.00 13.31
C PRO A 244 -1.37 20.10 13.43
N ALA A 245 -0.83 19.99 14.63
CA ALA A 245 0.23 19.04 14.92
C ALA A 245 -0.27 17.60 14.78
N SER A 246 0.63 16.69 14.43
CA SER A 246 0.27 15.26 14.37
C SER A 246 -0.18 14.77 15.76
N GLY A 247 -1.31 14.06 15.81
CA GLY A 247 -1.96 13.62 17.05
C GLY A 247 -3.10 14.52 17.52
N THR A 248 -3.36 15.65 16.87
CA THR A 248 -4.47 16.55 17.21
C THR A 248 -5.82 15.81 17.13
N THR A 249 -6.65 16.00 18.16
CA THR A 249 -8.01 15.44 18.22
C THR A 249 -8.98 16.30 17.41
N VAL A 250 -9.80 15.66 16.57
CA VAL A 250 -10.82 16.30 15.74
C VAL A 250 -12.17 15.61 15.95
N SER A 251 -13.26 16.36 15.80
CA SER A 251 -14.63 15.81 15.90
C SER A 251 -15.64 16.70 15.19
N GLY A 252 -16.73 16.09 14.72
CA GLY A 252 -17.83 16.78 14.04
C GLY A 252 -17.43 17.39 12.71
N TYR A 253 -18.21 18.38 12.25
CA TYR A 253 -17.92 19.09 11.01
C TYR A 253 -16.87 20.18 11.23
N LYS A 254 -15.77 20.11 10.52
CA LYS A 254 -14.70 21.13 10.58
C LYS A 254 -14.16 21.44 9.19
N SER A 255 -13.98 22.72 8.92
CA SER A 255 -13.13 23.14 7.80
C SER A 255 -11.70 22.68 8.07
N LEU A 256 -11.08 22.07 7.08
CA LEU A 256 -9.73 21.60 7.20
C LEU A 256 -8.78 22.67 6.65
N ALA A 257 -8.09 23.35 7.56
CA ALA A 257 -6.97 24.22 7.21
C ALA A 257 -5.72 23.64 7.88
N PHE A 258 -4.62 23.62 7.18
CA PHE A 258 -3.35 23.19 7.76
C PHE A 258 -2.20 24.04 7.26
N LYS A 259 -1.21 24.22 8.11
CA LYS A 259 0.04 24.94 7.85
C LYS A 259 1.22 23.98 7.91
N ILE A 260 2.16 24.13 7.01
CA ILE A 260 3.42 23.42 7.03
C ILE A 260 4.53 24.46 7.07
N GLU A 261 5.37 24.39 8.10
CA GLU A 261 6.53 25.28 8.27
C GLU A 261 7.82 24.55 7.89
N PHE A 262 8.73 25.31 7.30
CA PHE A 262 10.07 24.86 6.95
C PHE A 262 11.13 25.76 7.61
N ASN A 263 12.36 25.29 7.73
CA ASN A 263 13.47 26.06 8.28
C ASN A 263 14.04 27.10 7.31
N GLU A 264 13.58 27.08 6.06
CA GLU A 264 14.08 27.90 4.96
C GLU A 264 12.94 28.30 4.01
N ALA A 265 13.24 29.24 3.12
CA ALA A 265 12.27 29.67 2.14
C ALA A 265 12.03 28.60 1.08
N VAL A 266 10.76 28.33 0.78
CA VAL A 266 10.30 27.35 -0.18
C VAL A 266 9.49 27.98 -1.30
N SER A 267 9.31 27.28 -2.39
CA SER A 267 8.38 27.63 -3.47
C SER A 267 7.46 26.46 -3.78
N ILE A 268 6.20 26.75 -4.11
CA ILE A 268 5.21 25.73 -4.46
C ILE A 268 5.50 25.23 -5.88
N VAL A 269 5.50 23.91 -6.05
CA VAL A 269 5.65 23.25 -7.36
C VAL A 269 4.27 22.95 -7.92
N LYS A 270 3.90 23.63 -9.02
CA LYS A 270 2.54 23.59 -9.59
C LYS A 270 2.11 22.28 -10.27
N ALA A 271 3.00 21.31 -10.41
CA ALA A 271 2.80 20.17 -11.32
C ALA A 271 2.65 18.83 -10.63
N ASN A 272 2.06 18.73 -9.42
CA ASN A 272 2.17 17.48 -8.68
C ASN A 272 0.93 17.01 -7.90
N PRO A 273 1.00 15.75 -7.43
CA PRO A 273 -0.16 14.94 -7.06
C PRO A 273 -0.95 15.53 -5.89
N ASN A 274 -2.17 15.06 -5.77
CA ASN A 274 -3.15 15.57 -4.82
C ASN A 274 -2.73 15.35 -3.37
N VAL A 275 -2.84 16.38 -2.53
CA VAL A 275 -2.90 16.20 -1.08
C VAL A 275 -4.19 15.46 -0.75
N THR A 276 -4.11 14.39 0.02
CA THR A 276 -5.26 13.54 0.32
C THR A 276 -5.59 13.52 1.80
N LEU A 277 -6.88 13.43 2.12
CA LEU A 277 -7.39 13.08 3.44
C LEU A 277 -7.77 11.61 3.43
N ARG A 278 -7.26 10.85 4.39
CA ARG A 278 -7.55 9.43 4.56
C ARG A 278 -8.24 9.19 5.90
N LYS A 279 -9.21 8.30 5.91
CA LYS A 279 -9.87 7.79 7.12
C LYS A 279 -9.48 6.32 7.25
N ASP A 280 -8.88 5.93 8.37
CA ASP A 280 -8.40 4.56 8.64
C ASP A 280 -7.57 3.99 7.46
N ASN A 281 -6.69 4.80 6.89
CA ASN A 281 -5.88 4.52 5.69
C ASN A 281 -6.63 4.41 4.35
N LEU A 282 -7.94 4.49 4.32
CA LEU A 282 -8.69 4.56 3.07
C LEU A 282 -8.78 6.01 2.57
N LEU A 283 -8.77 6.21 1.25
CA LEU A 283 -8.97 7.53 0.68
C LEU A 283 -10.36 8.05 1.06
N PHE A 284 -10.40 9.16 1.80
CA PHE A 284 -11.63 9.82 2.23
C PHE A 284 -11.96 11.00 1.32
N ALA A 285 -10.96 11.84 1.02
CA ALA A 285 -11.12 12.98 0.11
C ALA A 285 -9.79 13.39 -0.53
N ASN A 286 -9.86 13.98 -1.72
CA ASN A 286 -8.77 14.78 -2.29
C ASN A 286 -8.91 16.20 -1.76
N ILE A 287 -7.91 16.68 -1.03
CA ILE A 287 -7.92 18.01 -0.42
C ILE A 287 -7.52 19.08 -1.43
N PHE A 288 -6.60 18.75 -2.33
CA PHE A 288 -5.99 19.71 -3.24
C PHE A 288 -5.67 19.07 -4.58
N THR A 289 -6.05 19.76 -5.66
CA THR A 289 -5.58 19.47 -7.01
C THR A 289 -4.69 20.63 -7.49
N PRO A 290 -3.64 20.38 -8.29
CA PRO A 290 -2.73 21.41 -8.76
C PRO A 290 -3.40 22.61 -9.45
N ASP A 291 -4.61 22.43 -10.00
CA ASP A 291 -5.37 23.46 -10.71
C ASP A 291 -6.09 24.45 -9.77
N GLN A 292 -6.13 24.16 -8.46
CA GLN A 292 -6.81 25.00 -7.45
C GLN A 292 -5.81 25.84 -6.64
N SER A 293 -5.02 26.67 -7.31
CA SER A 293 -3.94 27.48 -6.71
C SER A 293 -4.40 28.47 -5.63
N TRP A 294 -5.69 28.76 -5.53
CA TRP A 294 -6.27 29.64 -4.51
C TRP A 294 -6.41 28.96 -3.14
N MET A 295 -6.33 27.62 -3.06
CA MET A 295 -6.41 26.87 -1.80
C MET A 295 -5.07 26.76 -1.08
N VAL A 296 -3.98 27.15 -1.73
CA VAL A 296 -2.64 27.12 -1.13
C VAL A 296 -2.07 28.52 -1.15
N THR A 297 -1.79 29.04 0.02
CA THR A 297 -1.11 30.34 0.17
C THR A 297 0.25 30.16 0.84
N GLN A 298 1.12 31.10 0.61
CA GLN A 298 2.47 31.12 1.15
C GLN A 298 2.62 32.29 2.09
N SER A 299 3.37 32.13 3.20
CA SER A 299 3.74 33.22 4.08
C SER A 299 4.60 34.26 3.34
N ALA A 300 4.62 35.50 3.84
CA ALA A 300 5.39 36.60 3.24
C ALA A 300 6.91 36.29 3.20
N ASP A 301 7.43 35.62 4.21
CA ASP A 301 8.83 35.17 4.31
C ASP A 301 9.10 33.87 3.54
N LYS A 302 8.04 33.29 2.92
CA LYS A 302 8.08 32.01 2.19
C LYS A 302 8.48 30.80 3.00
N THR A 303 8.55 30.87 4.32
CA THR A 303 8.93 29.73 5.16
C THR A 303 7.78 28.80 5.50
N SER A 304 6.55 29.16 5.14
CA SER A 304 5.41 28.27 5.33
C SER A 304 4.42 28.29 4.16
N ILE A 305 3.70 27.17 4.03
CA ILE A 305 2.52 27.05 3.18
C ILE A 305 1.29 26.82 4.05
N ASN A 306 0.20 27.48 3.72
CA ASN A 306 -1.11 27.26 4.31
C ASN A 306 -2.01 26.64 3.24
N VAL A 307 -2.68 25.57 3.60
CA VAL A 307 -3.61 24.87 2.72
C VAL A 307 -5.01 24.92 3.34
N TRP A 308 -5.97 25.36 2.53
CA TRP A 308 -7.38 25.34 2.88
C TRP A 308 -8.04 24.20 2.12
N ALA A 309 -8.67 23.30 2.84
CA ALA A 309 -9.40 22.20 2.25
C ALA A 309 -10.90 22.41 2.46
N SER A 310 -11.67 22.34 1.38
CA SER A 310 -13.12 22.32 1.43
C SER A 310 -13.62 21.03 0.79
N ASP A 311 -14.67 20.44 1.35
CA ASP A 311 -15.42 19.40 0.67
C ASP A 311 -16.18 20.05 -0.49
N TYR A 312 -15.82 19.70 -1.72
CA TYR A 312 -16.37 20.32 -2.94
C TYR A 312 -17.83 19.92 -3.19
N ASP A 313 -18.28 18.79 -2.65
CA ASP A 313 -19.63 18.28 -2.86
C ASP A 313 -20.64 18.77 -1.81
N SER A 314 -20.20 19.45 -0.77
CA SER A 314 -21.09 20.01 0.23
C SER A 314 -20.97 21.53 0.33
N TYR A 315 -22.10 22.23 0.26
CA TYR A 315 -22.21 23.68 0.49
C TYR A 315 -21.67 24.13 1.88
N THR A 316 -21.27 23.17 2.73
CA THR A 316 -20.84 23.40 4.11
C THR A 316 -19.35 23.65 4.26
N GLN A 317 -18.54 23.44 3.22
CA GLN A 317 -17.05 23.60 3.26
C GLN A 317 -16.37 22.90 4.45
N ALA A 318 -16.93 21.81 4.97
CA ALA A 318 -16.45 21.14 6.16
C ALA A 318 -16.47 19.63 6.01
N TYR A 319 -15.38 18.97 6.44
CA TYR A 319 -15.33 17.51 6.54
C TYR A 319 -15.97 17.03 7.84
N LYS A 320 -16.70 15.91 7.77
CA LYS A 320 -17.25 15.25 8.96
C LYS A 320 -16.20 14.31 9.53
N PHE A 321 -15.65 14.67 10.69
CA PHE A 321 -14.75 13.80 11.45
C PHE A 321 -15.57 13.00 12.45
N GLU A 322 -15.57 11.68 12.30
CA GLU A 322 -16.30 10.75 13.16
C GLU A 322 -15.42 10.33 14.34
N ASN A 323 -16.06 10.01 15.47
CA ASN A 323 -15.36 9.53 16.63
C ASN A 323 -14.73 8.14 16.39
N ASP A 324 -13.72 7.81 17.17
CA ASP A 324 -13.01 6.52 17.16
C ASP A 324 -12.31 6.16 15.83
N HIS A 325 -12.21 7.11 14.89
CA HIS A 325 -11.48 6.95 13.63
C HIS A 325 -10.15 7.71 13.64
N VAL A 326 -9.22 7.24 12.83
CA VAL A 326 -7.94 7.92 12.60
C VAL A 326 -7.95 8.52 11.21
N TYR A 327 -7.56 9.79 11.13
CA TYR A 327 -7.45 10.50 9.86
C TYR A 327 -5.99 10.85 9.57
N PHE A 328 -5.65 10.87 8.30
CA PHE A 328 -4.32 11.25 7.85
C PHE A 328 -4.43 12.26 6.72
N ILE A 329 -3.84 13.43 6.89
CA ILE A 329 -3.54 14.33 5.78
C ILE A 329 -2.23 13.86 5.19
N VAL A 330 -2.26 13.44 3.95
CA VAL A 330 -1.09 12.94 3.23
C VAL A 330 -0.71 13.93 2.15
N ILE A 331 0.45 14.53 2.34
CA ILE A 331 1.06 15.48 1.40
C ILE A 331 2.15 14.71 0.66
N PRO A 332 2.01 14.52 -0.66
CA PRO A 332 2.98 13.77 -1.43
C PRO A 332 4.32 14.52 -1.53
N PRO A 333 5.41 13.83 -1.89
CA PRO A 333 6.68 14.47 -2.13
C PRO A 333 6.60 15.41 -3.33
N GLY A 334 7.48 16.43 -3.35
CA GLY A 334 7.62 17.34 -4.47
C GLY A 334 6.54 18.42 -4.58
N ILE A 335 5.73 18.66 -3.55
CA ILE A 335 4.77 19.79 -3.50
C ILE A 335 5.48 21.14 -3.36
N VAL A 336 6.57 21.17 -2.61
CA VAL A 336 7.41 22.36 -2.44
C VAL A 336 8.87 22.05 -2.68
N LYS A 337 9.63 23.09 -3.08
CA LYS A 337 11.08 23.03 -3.23
C LYS A 337 11.75 24.28 -2.63
N ASN A 338 12.99 24.15 -2.15
CA ASN A 338 13.84 25.27 -1.78
C ASN A 338 14.60 25.87 -3.00
N ALA A 339 15.44 26.85 -2.75
CA ALA A 339 16.26 27.48 -3.80
C ALA A 339 17.31 26.53 -4.40
N ALA A 340 17.76 25.51 -3.63
CA ALA A 340 18.68 24.49 -4.09
C ALA A 340 18.01 23.39 -4.96
N GLY A 341 16.67 23.40 -5.02
CA GLY A 341 15.90 22.38 -5.74
C GLY A 341 15.53 21.16 -4.89
N ASP A 342 15.87 21.16 -3.60
CA ASP A 342 15.46 20.09 -2.67
C ASP A 342 13.97 20.12 -2.50
N MET A 343 13.33 18.96 -2.61
CA MET A 343 11.87 18.82 -2.52
C MET A 343 11.47 18.19 -1.19
N ASN A 344 10.20 18.44 -0.76
CA ASN A 344 9.68 17.77 0.42
C ASN A 344 9.52 16.27 0.17
N GLU A 345 9.77 15.50 1.23
CA GLU A 345 9.32 14.11 1.34
C GLU A 345 7.80 14.03 1.53
N ARG A 346 7.29 12.80 1.57
CA ARG A 346 5.92 12.54 2.00
C ARG A 346 5.73 13.02 3.45
N ILE A 347 4.81 13.97 3.64
CA ILE A 347 4.44 14.48 4.96
C ILE A 347 3.10 13.87 5.34
N VAL A 348 3.01 13.33 6.56
CA VAL A 348 1.78 12.74 7.09
C VAL A 348 1.42 13.44 8.40
N ILE A 349 0.26 14.08 8.41
CA ILE A 349 -0.33 14.66 9.61
C ILE A 349 -1.42 13.72 10.09
N LYS A 350 -1.21 13.07 11.22
CA LYS A 350 -2.19 12.18 11.83
C LYS A 350 -3.15 13.00 12.68
N LEU A 351 -4.46 12.84 12.44
CA LEU A 351 -5.51 13.41 13.27
C LEU A 351 -6.27 12.26 13.93
N GLN A 352 -6.58 12.44 15.22
CA GLN A 352 -7.32 11.44 15.99
C GLN A 352 -8.78 11.89 16.11
N GLY A 353 -9.73 11.08 15.64
CA GLY A 353 -11.15 11.29 15.97
C GLY A 353 -11.36 11.29 17.49
N ALA A 354 -12.24 12.15 18.00
CA ALA A 354 -12.56 12.15 19.42
C ALA A 354 -12.96 10.75 19.87
N GLN A 355 -12.52 10.34 21.05
CA GLN A 355 -13.03 9.09 21.63
C GLN A 355 -14.48 9.27 22.02
N SER A 356 -15.32 8.29 21.69
CA SER A 356 -16.69 8.28 22.19
C SER A 356 -16.64 8.22 23.72
N THR A 357 -17.04 9.27 24.36
CA THR A 357 -17.16 9.33 25.83
C THR A 357 -18.44 8.66 26.34
N SER A 358 -19.21 8.03 25.47
CA SER A 358 -20.31 7.20 25.87
C SER A 358 -19.78 5.91 26.51
N ILE A 359 -19.42 6.02 27.80
CA ILE A 359 -19.93 5.01 28.71
C ILE A 359 -21.45 5.21 28.63
N ASP A 360 -22.11 4.55 27.68
CA ASP A 360 -23.50 4.27 27.84
C ASP A 360 -23.58 3.52 29.17
N GLN A 361 -23.96 4.24 30.21
CA GLN A 361 -24.51 3.59 31.38
C GLN A 361 -25.64 2.72 30.81
N PRO A 362 -25.61 1.40 30.97
CA PRO A 362 -26.68 0.58 30.49
C PRO A 362 -27.96 1.08 31.14
N THR A 363 -28.78 1.80 30.38
CA THR A 363 -30.18 1.89 30.68
C THR A 363 -30.63 0.45 30.71
N THR A 364 -31.03 0.00 31.89
CA THR A 364 -31.52 -1.32 32.26
C THR A 364 -32.40 -1.95 31.19
N ALA A 365 -31.79 -2.64 30.26
CA ALA A 365 -32.34 -3.70 29.44
C ALA A 365 -31.22 -4.70 29.24
N THR A 366 -31.06 -5.60 30.17
CA THR A 366 -30.14 -6.73 30.18
C THR A 366 -30.50 -7.71 29.08
N GLU A 367 -30.04 -7.43 27.84
CA GLU A 367 -29.75 -8.51 26.92
C GLU A 367 -28.25 -8.81 27.06
N SER A 368 -27.96 -9.82 27.88
CA SER A 368 -26.60 -10.30 28.09
C SER A 368 -26.11 -10.99 26.81
N ARG A 369 -25.41 -10.23 25.95
CA ARG A 369 -24.70 -10.86 24.86
C ARG A 369 -23.58 -11.72 25.43
N THR A 370 -23.59 -12.99 25.05
CA THR A 370 -22.58 -13.95 25.48
C THR A 370 -21.53 -14.12 24.37
N VAL A 371 -20.29 -14.34 24.75
CA VAL A 371 -19.21 -14.67 23.79
C VAL A 371 -19.52 -16.05 23.21
N THR A 372 -19.60 -16.12 21.88
CA THR A 372 -19.86 -17.37 21.14
C THR A 372 -18.58 -17.97 20.55
N GLY A 373 -17.50 -17.20 20.47
CA GLY A 373 -16.21 -17.70 20.01
C GLY A 373 -15.12 -16.66 19.97
N TYR A 374 -13.89 -17.15 19.94
CA TYR A 374 -12.68 -16.40 19.70
C TYR A 374 -12.07 -16.82 18.38
N TYR A 375 -11.50 -15.90 17.65
CA TYR A 375 -10.88 -16.15 16.34
C TYR A 375 -9.60 -15.33 16.21
N ASP A 376 -8.61 -15.86 15.51
CA ASP A 376 -7.43 -15.09 15.09
C ASP A 376 -7.78 -14.15 13.92
N ILE A 377 -6.81 -13.38 13.48
CA ILE A 377 -6.99 -12.45 12.35
C ILE A 377 -7.20 -13.16 11.01
N GLU A 378 -6.92 -14.46 10.94
CA GLU A 378 -7.12 -15.33 9.78
C GLU A 378 -8.48 -16.05 9.84
N GLY A 379 -9.29 -15.79 10.87
CA GLY A 379 -10.62 -16.38 11.04
C GLY A 379 -10.63 -17.79 11.63
N ARG A 380 -9.48 -18.32 12.08
CA ARG A 380 -9.41 -19.64 12.73
C ARG A 380 -9.96 -19.54 14.15
N LYS A 381 -10.79 -20.50 14.53
CA LYS A 381 -11.40 -20.53 15.85
C LYS A 381 -10.37 -20.88 16.92
N LEU A 382 -10.31 -20.06 17.97
CA LEU A 382 -9.46 -20.22 19.13
C LEU A 382 -10.26 -20.76 20.33
N SER A 383 -9.61 -21.46 21.22
CA SER A 383 -10.21 -21.93 22.48
C SER A 383 -10.33 -20.82 23.54
N ALA A 384 -9.45 -19.82 23.47
CA ALA A 384 -9.40 -18.64 24.33
C ALA A 384 -8.63 -17.52 23.62
N PRO A 385 -8.71 -16.25 24.12
CA PRO A 385 -7.87 -15.18 23.63
C PRO A 385 -6.38 -15.55 23.75
N GLN A 386 -5.61 -15.27 22.69
CA GLN A 386 -4.17 -15.49 22.65
C GLN A 386 -3.42 -14.16 22.65
N GLN A 387 -2.11 -14.19 22.90
CA GLN A 387 -1.25 -13.02 22.79
C GLN A 387 -1.34 -12.44 21.37
N GLY A 388 -1.53 -11.14 21.26
CA GLY A 388 -1.79 -10.45 19.99
C GLY A 388 -3.27 -10.10 19.82
N ILE A 389 -3.71 -9.97 18.56
CA ILE A 389 -5.08 -9.59 18.22
C ILE A 389 -5.99 -10.82 18.19
N THR A 390 -7.06 -10.78 18.99
CA THR A 390 -8.13 -11.80 18.96
C THR A 390 -9.45 -11.13 18.56
N ILE A 391 -10.20 -11.77 17.67
CA ILE A 391 -11.57 -11.37 17.30
C ILE A 391 -12.55 -12.14 18.19
N VAL A 392 -13.33 -11.43 18.97
CA VAL A 392 -14.39 -11.99 19.82
C VAL A 392 -15.70 -11.89 19.08
N LYS A 393 -16.42 -13.00 18.94
CA LYS A 393 -17.79 -13.04 18.37
C LYS A 393 -18.81 -13.20 19.48
N TYR A 394 -19.90 -12.43 19.39
CA TYR A 394 -20.98 -12.44 20.37
C TYR A 394 -22.26 -13.10 19.83
N SER A 395 -23.18 -13.43 20.73
CA SER A 395 -24.46 -14.09 20.42
C SER A 395 -25.38 -13.26 19.52
N ASP A 396 -25.22 -11.94 19.50
CA ASP A 396 -25.98 -11.00 18.64
C ASP A 396 -25.38 -10.91 17.22
N GLY A 397 -24.33 -11.70 16.92
CA GLY A 397 -23.61 -11.67 15.64
C GLY A 397 -22.52 -10.60 15.52
N SER A 398 -22.44 -9.69 16.48
CA SER A 398 -21.40 -8.66 16.51
C SER A 398 -20.01 -9.23 16.80
N THR A 399 -18.97 -8.49 16.41
CA THR A 399 -17.57 -8.87 16.67
C THR A 399 -16.81 -7.71 17.29
N GLN A 400 -15.85 -8.03 18.15
CA GLN A 400 -14.94 -7.08 18.76
C GLN A 400 -13.49 -7.55 18.65
N LYS A 401 -12.56 -6.65 18.30
CA LYS A 401 -11.12 -6.93 18.37
C LYS A 401 -10.59 -6.61 19.76
N ILE A 402 -9.90 -7.56 20.37
CA ILE A 402 -9.19 -7.37 21.63
C ILE A 402 -7.69 -7.60 21.42
N LEU A 403 -6.86 -6.81 22.08
CA LEU A 403 -5.39 -6.98 22.10
C LEU A 403 -5.01 -7.55 23.47
N THR A 404 -4.52 -8.78 23.49
CA THR A 404 -3.97 -9.41 24.68
C THR A 404 -2.45 -9.22 24.68
N LYS A 405 -1.92 -8.58 25.74
CA LYS A 405 -0.48 -8.32 25.94
C LYS A 405 0.25 -9.56 26.39
#